data_54e0567d1a4325217757c6b58a1e9401
#
_entry.id   54e0567d1a4325217757c6b58a1e9401
#
_cell.length_a   1.000
_cell.length_b   1.000
_cell.length_c   1.000
_cell.angle_alpha   90.00
_cell.angle_beta   90.00
_cell.angle_gamma   90.00
#
_symmetry.space_group_name_H-M   'P 1'
#
loop_
_entity.id
_entity.type
_entity.pdbx_description
1 polymer ?
#
loop_
_entity_poly.entity_id
_entity_poly.type
_entity_poly.pdbx_seq_one_letter_code
_entity_poly.pdbx_strand_id
1 'polypeptide(L)'
;MIFREVEDRDLIAKARRGDVDAYSILVSRWEKRIFNYLLRLVGNREEAMDLSQDVFLKAWQNLKKLEDAGRFSSWLFRIAHNEAFSLLRKNKPETPLAADPTVADQSARLYPVELSLAVERALTRLSDDQREAVLLKVYQGFKFEEMAEILGCPVSTIKSRLYAALDLLKDTLAPIGARGVQ
;
A
#
# COMPACT_ATOMS: atom_id res chain seq x y z
N MET A 1 29.33 9.61 17.90
CA MET A 1 27.96 9.94 18.37
C MET A 1 27.00 9.04 17.60
N ILE A 2 26.52 7.96 18.20
CA ILE A 2 25.53 7.07 17.57
C ILE A 2 24.18 7.80 17.71
N PHE A 3 23.68 8.37 16.62
CA PHE A 3 22.30 8.86 16.59
C PHE A 3 21.38 7.65 16.73
N ARG A 4 20.90 7.40 17.93
CA ARG A 4 19.88 6.40 18.18
C ARG A 4 18.64 6.86 17.45
N GLU A 5 18.29 6.18 16.37
CA GLU A 5 17.07 6.49 15.63
C GLU A 5 15.89 6.36 16.59
N VAL A 6 15.12 7.44 16.76
CA VAL A 6 13.96 7.44 17.68
C VAL A 6 12.95 6.46 17.15
N GLU A 7 12.52 5.50 17.95
CA GLU A 7 11.55 4.49 17.54
C GLU A 7 10.17 5.11 17.32
N ASP A 8 9.39 4.55 16.40
CA ASP A 8 8.02 5.02 16.13
C ASP A 8 7.16 5.02 17.40
N ARG A 9 7.40 4.08 18.30
CA ARG A 9 6.70 4.01 19.60
C ARG A 9 6.88 5.27 20.44
N ASP A 10 8.07 5.82 20.46
CA ASP A 10 8.38 7.04 21.23
C ASP A 10 7.78 8.27 20.56
N LEU A 11 7.83 8.32 19.22
CA LEU A 11 7.20 9.38 18.43
C LEU A 11 5.68 9.37 18.62
N ILE A 12 5.06 8.21 18.58
CA ILE A 12 3.63 8.04 18.81
C ILE A 12 3.24 8.51 20.22
N ALA A 13 4.03 8.15 21.24
CA ALA A 13 3.77 8.58 22.61
C ALA A 13 3.83 10.11 22.78
N LYS A 14 4.76 10.79 22.09
CA LYS A 14 4.85 12.26 22.07
C LYS A 14 3.71 12.89 21.27
N ALA A 15 3.44 12.38 20.07
CA ALA A 15 2.40 12.87 19.20
C ALA A 15 0.99 12.78 19.84
N ARG A 16 0.72 11.72 20.61
CA ARG A 16 -0.52 11.58 21.41
C ARG A 16 -0.72 12.70 22.44
N ARG A 17 0.36 13.32 22.91
CA ARG A 17 0.35 14.47 23.83
C ARG A 17 0.28 15.81 23.10
N GLY A 18 0.18 15.80 21.77
CA GLY A 18 0.05 16.98 20.95
C GLY A 18 1.38 17.49 20.36
N ASP A 19 2.46 16.71 20.45
CA ASP A 19 3.75 17.05 19.83
C ASP A 19 3.64 16.89 18.32
N VAL A 20 3.52 18.02 17.62
CA VAL A 20 3.37 18.09 16.16
C VAL A 20 4.68 17.72 15.46
N ASP A 21 5.83 18.02 16.05
CA ASP A 21 7.13 17.70 15.45
C ASP A 21 7.35 16.18 15.45
N ALA A 22 7.01 15.51 16.57
CA ALA A 22 7.06 14.05 16.62
C ALA A 22 6.14 13.40 15.58
N TYR A 23 4.95 13.98 15.35
CA TYR A 23 4.06 13.50 14.30
C TYR A 23 4.60 13.76 12.90
N SER A 24 5.18 14.91 12.65
CA SER A 24 5.82 15.22 11.35
C SER A 24 6.94 14.25 10.99
N ILE A 25 7.70 13.78 11.99
CA ILE A 25 8.70 12.74 11.78
C ILE A 25 8.03 11.40 11.40
N LEU A 26 6.94 11.02 12.04
CA LEU A 26 6.17 9.83 11.67
C LEU A 26 5.66 9.93 10.21
N VAL A 27 5.09 11.09 9.85
CA VAL A 27 4.64 11.34 8.48
C VAL A 27 5.79 11.14 7.49
N SER A 28 6.94 11.77 7.70
CA SER A 28 8.09 11.67 6.78
C SER A 28 8.62 10.24 6.62
N ARG A 29 8.48 9.39 7.65
CA ARG A 29 8.87 7.96 7.58
C ARG A 29 7.91 7.11 6.77
N TRP A 30 6.63 7.42 6.84
CA TRP A 30 5.56 6.57 6.31
C TRP A 30 4.94 7.09 5.01
N GLU A 31 5.10 8.37 4.67
CA GLU A 31 4.47 9.01 3.52
C GLU A 31 4.76 8.30 2.20
N LYS A 32 6.02 7.94 1.95
CA LYS A 32 6.41 7.25 0.71
C LYS A 32 5.76 5.88 0.60
N ARG A 33 5.68 5.12 1.71
CA ARG A 33 5.06 3.79 1.73
C ARG A 33 3.56 3.86 1.50
N ILE A 34 2.88 4.79 2.18
CA ILE A 34 1.44 5.03 2.03
C ILE A 34 1.13 5.53 0.62
N PHE A 35 1.86 6.53 0.14
CA PHE A 35 1.66 7.07 -1.21
C PHE A 35 1.82 5.99 -2.29
N ASN A 36 2.91 5.21 -2.25
CA ASN A 36 3.15 4.15 -3.23
C ASN A 36 2.10 3.04 -3.19
N TYR A 37 1.63 2.68 -2.00
CA TYR A 37 0.53 1.73 -1.85
C TYR A 37 -0.76 2.28 -2.48
N LEU A 38 -1.14 3.51 -2.15
CA LEU A 38 -2.33 4.16 -2.71
C LEU A 38 -2.23 4.32 -4.23
N LEU A 39 -1.08 4.79 -4.73
CA LEU A 39 -0.84 4.98 -6.15
C LEU A 39 -1.03 3.70 -6.97
N ARG A 40 -0.50 2.56 -6.48
CA ARG A 40 -0.69 1.26 -7.14
C ARG A 40 -2.11 0.73 -7.03
N LEU A 41 -2.83 1.13 -5.99
CA LEU A 41 -4.20 0.66 -5.77
C LEU A 41 -5.20 1.43 -6.62
N VAL A 42 -5.11 2.78 -6.63
CA VAL A 42 -6.06 3.64 -7.36
C VAL A 42 -5.65 3.95 -8.79
N GLY A 43 -4.35 3.85 -9.12
CA GLY A 43 -3.84 4.05 -10.48
C GLY A 43 -3.79 5.52 -10.95
N ASN A 44 -4.11 6.48 -10.08
CA ASN A 44 -4.09 7.91 -10.39
C ASN A 44 -3.24 8.65 -9.35
N ARG A 45 -2.28 9.45 -9.84
CA ARG A 45 -1.30 10.14 -8.99
C ARG A 45 -1.94 11.24 -8.13
N GLU A 46 -2.85 12.02 -8.70
CA GLU A 46 -3.51 13.12 -7.98
C GLU A 46 -4.41 12.56 -6.88
N GLU A 47 -5.23 11.55 -7.20
CA GLU A 47 -6.06 10.85 -6.22
C GLU A 47 -5.21 10.21 -5.11
N ALA A 48 -4.07 9.61 -5.46
CA ALA A 48 -3.17 9.01 -4.46
C ALA A 48 -2.54 10.06 -3.53
N MET A 49 -2.23 11.26 -4.04
CA MET A 49 -1.73 12.38 -3.23
C MET A 49 -2.80 12.88 -2.26
N ASP A 50 -4.01 13.11 -2.73
CA ASP A 50 -5.13 13.58 -1.90
C ASP A 50 -5.48 12.55 -0.82
N LEU A 51 -5.59 11.28 -1.20
CA LEU A 51 -5.80 10.18 -0.26
C LEU A 51 -4.70 10.07 0.78
N SER A 52 -3.43 10.25 0.39
CA SER A 52 -2.30 10.20 1.32
C SER A 52 -2.40 11.30 2.38
N GLN A 53 -2.78 12.51 1.98
CA GLN A 53 -3.01 13.62 2.92
C GLN A 53 -4.17 13.30 3.88
N ASP A 54 -5.29 12.80 3.35
CA ASP A 54 -6.46 12.40 4.14
C ASP A 54 -6.11 11.29 5.16
N VAL A 55 -5.31 10.32 4.75
CA VAL A 55 -4.84 9.23 5.64
C VAL A 55 -4.07 9.79 6.83
N PHE A 56 -3.11 10.68 6.60
CA PHE A 56 -2.32 11.26 7.70
C PHE A 56 -3.13 12.23 8.56
N LEU A 57 -4.06 12.98 7.97
CA LEU A 57 -4.98 13.82 8.74
C LEU A 57 -5.87 12.97 9.66
N LYS A 58 -6.47 11.89 9.14
CA LYS A 58 -7.28 10.95 9.91
C LYS A 58 -6.45 10.21 10.96
N ALA A 59 -5.22 9.85 10.63
CA ALA A 59 -4.29 9.23 11.58
C ALA A 59 -4.00 10.18 12.75
N TRP A 60 -3.72 11.46 12.50
CA TRP A 60 -3.53 12.46 13.54
C TRP A 60 -4.75 12.58 14.46
N GLN A 61 -5.93 12.76 13.87
CA GLN A 61 -7.18 12.92 14.60
C GLN A 61 -7.53 11.70 15.48
N ASN A 62 -7.14 10.51 15.04
CA ASN A 62 -7.48 9.26 15.72
C ASN A 62 -6.29 8.60 16.45
N LEU A 63 -5.13 9.25 16.52
CA LEU A 63 -3.91 8.66 17.11
C LEU A 63 -4.09 8.24 18.57
N LYS A 64 -4.94 8.95 19.31
CA LYS A 64 -5.29 8.62 20.69
C LYS A 64 -6.06 7.30 20.84
N LYS A 65 -6.73 6.83 19.76
CA LYS A 65 -7.49 5.58 19.74
C LYS A 65 -6.62 4.36 19.42
N LEU A 66 -5.38 4.58 18.97
CA LEU A 66 -4.43 3.50 18.75
C LEU A 66 -4.00 2.92 20.11
N GLU A 67 -4.43 1.73 20.45
CA GLU A 67 -4.15 1.10 21.76
C GLU A 67 -2.69 0.66 21.86
N ASP A 68 -2.19 -0.04 20.85
CA ASP A 68 -0.82 -0.57 20.79
C ASP A 68 0.00 0.15 19.71
N ALA A 69 1.04 0.88 20.15
CA ALA A 69 1.96 1.55 19.24
C ALA A 69 2.71 0.59 18.30
N GLY A 70 2.90 -0.68 18.70
CA GLY A 70 3.48 -1.71 17.85
C GLY A 70 2.62 -2.09 16.63
N ARG A 71 1.33 -1.74 16.66
CA ARG A 71 0.37 -1.96 15.56
C ARG A 71 0.17 -0.72 14.69
N PHE A 72 1.00 0.31 14.84
CA PHE A 72 0.85 1.56 14.10
C PHE A 72 0.84 1.33 12.58
N SER A 73 1.72 0.47 12.07
CA SER A 73 1.80 0.19 10.63
C SER A 73 0.49 -0.41 10.09
N SER A 74 -0.01 -1.49 10.69
CA SER A 74 -1.27 -2.12 10.25
C SER A 74 -2.46 -1.19 10.44
N TRP A 75 -2.49 -0.42 11.53
CA TRP A 75 -3.53 0.57 11.78
C TRP A 75 -3.53 1.71 10.75
N LEU A 76 -2.35 2.23 10.37
CA LEU A 76 -2.21 3.27 9.35
C LEU A 76 -2.65 2.76 7.97
N PHE A 77 -2.23 1.54 7.60
CA PHE A 77 -2.66 0.90 6.35
C PHE A 77 -4.14 0.57 6.32
N ARG A 78 -4.77 0.29 7.46
CA ARG A 78 -6.23 0.14 7.56
C ARG A 78 -6.95 1.46 7.25
N ILE A 79 -6.44 2.60 7.71
CA ILE A 79 -6.97 3.91 7.33
C ILE A 79 -6.82 4.09 5.82
N ALA A 80 -5.65 3.81 5.25
CA ALA A 80 -5.40 3.94 3.83
C ALA A 80 -6.30 3.03 2.98
N HIS A 81 -6.52 1.77 3.40
CA HIS A 81 -7.47 0.84 2.79
C HIS A 81 -8.88 1.45 2.73
N ASN A 82 -9.39 1.92 3.86
CA ASN A 82 -10.74 2.47 3.93
C ASN A 82 -10.93 3.68 3.01
N GLU A 83 -9.94 4.58 2.94
CA GLU A 83 -9.99 5.74 2.05
C GLU A 83 -9.97 5.33 0.57
N ALA A 84 -9.03 4.46 0.19
CA ALA A 84 -8.91 3.98 -1.19
C ALA A 84 -10.17 3.26 -1.66
N PHE A 85 -10.71 2.34 -0.86
CA PHE A 85 -11.93 1.60 -1.25
C PHE A 85 -13.18 2.46 -1.21
N SER A 86 -13.22 3.51 -0.38
CA SER A 86 -14.28 4.50 -0.45
C SER A 86 -14.27 5.25 -1.79
N LEU A 87 -13.08 5.65 -2.27
CA LEU A 87 -12.91 6.28 -3.57
C LEU A 87 -13.23 5.32 -4.72
N LEU A 88 -12.65 4.11 -4.72
CA LEU A 88 -12.88 3.10 -5.77
C LEU A 88 -14.36 2.74 -5.92
N ARG A 89 -15.12 2.68 -4.81
CA ARG A 89 -16.57 2.46 -4.87
C ARG A 89 -17.35 3.62 -5.48
N LYS A 90 -16.89 4.88 -5.26
CA LYS A 90 -17.51 6.07 -5.85
C LYS A 90 -17.20 6.19 -7.34
N ASN A 91 -16.00 5.79 -7.74
CA ASN A 91 -15.49 5.90 -9.10
C ASN A 91 -15.80 4.68 -9.97
N LYS A 92 -16.49 3.65 -9.46
CA LYS A 92 -16.94 2.52 -10.31
C LYS A 92 -17.94 3.04 -11.33
N PRO A 93 -17.53 3.29 -12.60
CA PRO A 93 -18.47 3.53 -13.68
C PRO A 93 -19.12 2.20 -14.02
N GLU A 94 -20.29 2.25 -14.59
CA GLU A 94 -20.96 1.08 -15.21
C GLU A 94 -20.14 0.51 -16.40
N THR A 95 -18.99 1.11 -16.74
CA THR A 95 -18.09 0.69 -17.82
C THR A 95 -16.63 0.82 -17.39
N PRO A 96 -15.74 -0.17 -17.66
CA PRO A 96 -14.33 -0.10 -17.26
C PRO A 96 -13.59 0.99 -18.04
N LEU A 97 -13.07 2.00 -17.35
CA LEU A 97 -12.10 2.93 -17.92
C LEU A 97 -10.69 2.34 -17.84
N ALA A 98 -9.93 2.47 -18.92
CA ALA A 98 -8.55 2.04 -19.01
C ALA A 98 -7.68 2.84 -18.03
N ALA A 99 -6.92 2.14 -17.19
CA ALA A 99 -5.95 2.75 -16.29
C ALA A 99 -4.82 3.42 -17.09
N ASP A 100 -4.44 4.63 -16.68
CA ASP A 100 -3.30 5.37 -17.24
C ASP A 100 -1.98 4.64 -16.90
N PRO A 101 -1.14 4.28 -17.90
CA PRO A 101 0.06 3.47 -17.67
C PRO A 101 1.27 4.23 -17.10
N THR A 102 1.13 5.46 -16.62
CA THR A 102 2.25 6.31 -16.21
C THR A 102 2.78 6.12 -14.78
N VAL A 103 2.44 5.02 -14.12
CA VAL A 103 2.87 4.76 -12.73
C VAL A 103 4.16 3.95 -12.69
N ALA A 104 5.28 4.55 -13.07
CA ALA A 104 6.61 3.95 -12.85
C ALA A 104 7.15 4.41 -11.47
N ASP A 105 7.20 3.51 -10.51
CA ASP A 105 7.82 3.76 -9.21
C ASP A 105 9.35 3.79 -9.34
N GLN A 106 9.97 4.87 -8.87
CA GLN A 106 11.43 5.01 -8.81
C GLN A 106 12.14 4.06 -7.83
N SER A 107 11.39 3.31 -7.01
CA SER A 107 11.97 2.32 -6.09
C SER A 107 12.33 0.98 -6.77
N ALA A 108 11.93 0.77 -8.02
CA ALA A 108 12.20 -0.45 -8.80
C ALA A 108 13.58 -0.46 -9.51
N ARG A 109 14.57 0.29 -9.01
CA ARG A 109 15.90 0.42 -9.63
C ARG A 109 16.77 -0.85 -9.62
N LEU A 110 16.28 -1.97 -9.12
CA LEU A 110 17.00 -3.24 -9.09
C LEU A 110 16.68 -4.17 -10.28
N TYR A 111 15.72 -3.81 -11.11
CA TYR A 111 15.30 -4.63 -12.25
C TYR A 111 15.37 -3.83 -13.56
N PRO A 112 15.58 -4.50 -14.70
CA PRO A 112 15.43 -3.87 -16.02
C PRO A 112 14.10 -3.13 -16.13
N VAL A 113 14.10 -1.92 -16.68
CA VAL A 113 12.92 -1.05 -16.82
C VAL A 113 11.74 -1.80 -17.48
N GLU A 114 12.04 -2.67 -18.44
CA GLU A 114 11.05 -3.50 -19.12
C GLU A 114 10.32 -4.46 -18.19
N LEU A 115 11.03 -5.08 -17.25
CA LEU A 115 10.43 -5.99 -16.28
C LEU A 115 9.56 -5.22 -15.26
N SER A 116 10.01 -4.05 -14.83
CA SER A 116 9.23 -3.18 -13.94
C SER A 116 7.91 -2.76 -14.58
N LEU A 117 7.95 -2.31 -15.84
CA LEU A 117 6.74 -1.95 -16.60
C LEU A 117 5.80 -3.15 -16.82
N ALA A 118 6.38 -4.34 -17.04
CA ALA A 118 5.59 -5.55 -17.21
C ALA A 118 4.85 -5.94 -15.93
N VAL A 119 5.51 -5.82 -14.77
CA VAL A 119 4.90 -6.08 -13.47
C VAL A 119 3.77 -5.07 -13.20
N GLU A 120 4.00 -3.79 -13.43
CA GLU A 120 2.96 -2.78 -13.24
C GLU A 120 1.73 -3.05 -14.14
N ARG A 121 1.94 -3.39 -15.41
CA ARG A 121 0.85 -3.79 -16.32
C ARG A 121 0.15 -5.08 -15.88
N ALA A 122 0.87 -6.03 -15.32
CA ALA A 122 0.27 -7.26 -14.80
C ALA A 122 -0.61 -6.97 -13.57
N LEU A 123 -0.17 -6.06 -12.69
CA LEU A 123 -0.96 -5.64 -11.52
C LEU A 123 -2.28 -4.96 -11.92
N THR A 124 -2.33 -4.22 -13.03
CA THR A 124 -3.58 -3.59 -13.48
C THR A 124 -4.65 -4.59 -13.95
N ARG A 125 -4.26 -5.83 -14.26
CA ARG A 125 -5.21 -6.91 -14.65
C ARG A 125 -5.86 -7.60 -13.46
N LEU A 126 -5.33 -7.39 -12.26
CA LEU A 126 -5.90 -7.93 -11.03
C LEU A 126 -7.15 -7.15 -10.64
N SER A 127 -8.10 -7.82 -9.99
CA SER A 127 -9.17 -7.09 -9.28
C SER A 127 -8.56 -6.24 -8.16
N ASP A 128 -9.29 -5.23 -7.68
CA ASP A 128 -8.81 -4.35 -6.61
C ASP A 128 -8.43 -5.15 -5.37
N ASP A 129 -9.24 -6.12 -4.96
CA ASP A 129 -8.98 -7.02 -3.84
C ASP A 129 -7.73 -7.90 -4.03
N GLN A 130 -7.53 -8.43 -5.24
CA GLN A 130 -6.36 -9.25 -5.57
C GLN A 130 -5.09 -8.40 -5.60
N ARG A 131 -5.17 -7.23 -6.22
CA ARG A 131 -4.07 -6.26 -6.30
C ARG A 131 -3.65 -5.85 -4.90
N GLU A 132 -4.59 -5.50 -4.05
CA GLU A 132 -4.32 -5.11 -2.68
C GLU A 132 -3.66 -6.22 -1.85
N ALA A 133 -4.13 -7.47 -1.98
CA ALA A 133 -3.50 -8.61 -1.31
C ALA A 133 -2.02 -8.77 -1.70
N VAL A 134 -1.69 -8.58 -2.99
CA VAL A 134 -0.29 -8.57 -3.46
C VAL A 134 0.49 -7.39 -2.89
N LEU A 135 -0.08 -6.18 -2.91
CA LEU A 135 0.58 -4.98 -2.40
C LEU A 135 0.92 -5.11 -0.91
N LEU A 136 -0.02 -5.57 -0.10
CA LEU A 136 0.20 -5.73 1.34
C LEU A 136 1.18 -6.87 1.66
N LYS A 137 1.09 -8.01 0.94
CA LYS A 137 1.95 -9.16 1.22
C LYS A 137 3.35 -9.02 0.65
N VAL A 138 3.46 -8.66 -0.63
CA VAL A 138 4.74 -8.67 -1.37
C VAL A 138 5.50 -7.37 -1.20
N TYR A 139 4.82 -6.22 -1.33
CA TYR A 139 5.49 -4.91 -1.26
C TYR A 139 5.63 -4.38 0.16
N GLN A 140 4.66 -4.65 1.05
CA GLN A 140 4.70 -4.16 2.42
C GLN A 140 5.18 -5.19 3.44
N GLY A 141 5.13 -6.48 3.12
CA GLY A 141 5.63 -7.56 3.95
C GLY A 141 4.75 -7.93 5.14
N PHE A 142 3.47 -7.54 5.15
CA PHE A 142 2.55 -7.85 6.24
C PHE A 142 2.33 -9.36 6.41
N LYS A 143 2.14 -9.79 7.65
CA LYS A 143 1.67 -11.14 7.98
C LYS A 143 0.19 -11.28 7.62
N PHE A 144 -0.28 -12.50 7.40
CA PHE A 144 -1.69 -12.72 7.05
C PHE A 144 -2.67 -12.23 8.12
N GLU A 145 -2.29 -12.33 9.38
CA GLU A 145 -3.08 -11.86 10.52
C GLU A 145 -3.19 -10.33 10.52
N GLU A 146 -2.10 -9.63 10.22
CA GLU A 146 -2.10 -8.16 10.08
C GLU A 146 -2.94 -7.72 8.86
N MET A 147 -2.84 -8.45 7.76
CA MET A 147 -3.67 -8.20 6.57
C MET A 147 -5.16 -8.41 6.88
N ALA A 148 -5.51 -9.42 7.69
CA ALA A 148 -6.89 -9.64 8.11
C ALA A 148 -7.45 -8.44 8.91
N GLU A 149 -6.63 -7.80 9.72
CA GLU A 149 -6.99 -6.59 10.45
C GLU A 149 -7.12 -5.37 9.51
N ILE A 150 -6.20 -5.23 8.56
CA ILE A 150 -6.22 -4.14 7.56
C ILE A 150 -7.48 -4.26 6.70
N LEU A 151 -7.74 -5.44 6.14
CA LEU A 151 -8.78 -5.68 5.14
C LEU A 151 -10.15 -6.00 5.76
N GLY A 152 -10.23 -6.29 7.04
CA GLY A 152 -11.46 -6.65 7.73
C GLY A 152 -12.09 -7.95 7.22
N CYS A 153 -11.28 -8.91 6.74
CA CYS A 153 -11.75 -10.20 6.22
C CYS A 153 -10.89 -11.38 6.75
N PRO A 154 -11.43 -12.62 6.72
CA PRO A 154 -10.73 -13.79 7.22
C PRO A 154 -9.40 -14.06 6.48
N VAL A 155 -8.41 -14.61 7.19
CA VAL A 155 -7.11 -15.02 6.62
C VAL A 155 -7.29 -15.99 5.44
N SER A 156 -8.27 -16.88 5.47
CA SER A 156 -8.59 -17.79 4.36
C SER A 156 -8.97 -17.05 3.09
N THR A 157 -9.76 -15.98 3.20
CA THR A 157 -10.14 -15.12 2.08
C THR A 157 -8.92 -14.40 1.50
N ILE A 158 -8.03 -13.88 2.35
CA ILE A 158 -6.80 -13.21 1.92
C ILE A 158 -5.88 -14.16 1.17
N LYS A 159 -5.68 -15.38 1.70
CA LYS A 159 -4.89 -16.41 1.03
C LYS A 159 -5.47 -16.76 -0.33
N SER A 160 -6.78 -16.96 -0.43
CA SER A 160 -7.46 -17.23 -1.70
C SER A 160 -7.24 -16.10 -2.71
N ARG A 161 -7.43 -14.84 -2.31
CA ARG A 161 -7.20 -13.65 -3.16
C ARG A 161 -5.75 -13.58 -3.62
N LEU A 162 -4.79 -13.78 -2.71
CA LEU A 162 -3.37 -13.71 -3.00
C LEU A 162 -2.93 -14.80 -3.97
N TYR A 163 -3.31 -16.06 -3.73
CA TYR A 163 -2.90 -17.16 -4.61
C TYR A 163 -3.52 -17.03 -6.00
N ALA A 164 -4.79 -16.65 -6.10
CA ALA A 164 -5.41 -16.37 -7.40
C ALA A 164 -4.69 -15.23 -8.14
N ALA A 165 -4.28 -14.18 -7.42
CA ALA A 165 -3.49 -13.09 -8.00
C ALA A 165 -2.12 -13.55 -8.48
N LEU A 166 -1.41 -14.35 -7.70
CA LEU A 166 -0.08 -14.88 -8.07
C LEU A 166 -0.15 -15.80 -9.29
N ASP A 167 -1.18 -16.61 -9.43
CA ASP A 167 -1.39 -17.45 -10.61
C ASP A 167 -1.59 -16.58 -11.87
N LEU A 168 -2.44 -15.55 -11.81
CA LEU A 168 -2.63 -14.61 -12.91
C LEU A 168 -1.35 -13.85 -13.28
N LEU A 169 -0.56 -13.42 -12.28
CA LEU A 169 0.71 -12.74 -12.50
C LEU A 169 1.73 -13.68 -13.14
N LYS A 170 1.81 -14.95 -12.71
CA LYS A 170 2.69 -15.96 -13.28
C LYS A 170 2.38 -16.15 -14.77
N ASP A 171 1.12 -16.32 -15.13
CA ASP A 171 0.70 -16.53 -16.52
C ASP A 171 1.00 -15.28 -17.39
N THR A 172 0.84 -14.10 -16.82
CA THR A 172 1.10 -12.83 -17.53
C THR A 172 2.58 -12.57 -17.73
N LEU A 173 3.44 -12.97 -16.78
CA LEU A 173 4.89 -12.68 -16.79
C LEU A 173 5.73 -13.83 -17.39
N ALA A 174 5.20 -15.04 -17.52
CA ALA A 174 5.91 -16.19 -18.07
C ALA A 174 6.55 -15.94 -19.45
N PRO A 175 5.90 -15.24 -20.42
CA PRO A 175 6.50 -14.95 -21.73
C PRO A 175 7.73 -14.03 -21.66
N ILE A 176 7.87 -13.25 -20.59
CA ILE A 176 8.95 -12.25 -20.42
C ILE A 176 10.19 -12.92 -19.83
N GLY A 177 9.99 -13.85 -18.88
CA GLY A 177 11.08 -14.65 -18.30
C GLY A 177 11.76 -15.58 -19.32
N ALA A 178 11.03 -16.04 -20.33
CA ALA A 178 11.59 -16.90 -21.38
C ALA A 178 12.48 -16.17 -22.39
N ARG A 179 12.45 -14.84 -22.45
CA ARG A 179 13.29 -14.03 -23.37
C ARG A 179 14.59 -13.52 -22.73
N GLY A 180 14.77 -13.71 -21.41
CA GLY A 180 15.93 -13.24 -20.67
C GLY A 180 17.06 -14.25 -20.46
N VAL A 181 16.98 -15.46 -21.07
CA VAL A 181 18.00 -16.51 -20.96
C VAL A 181 18.43 -16.88 -22.41
N GLN A 182 19.13 -15.96 -23.05
CA GLN A 182 20.00 -16.25 -24.21
C GLN A 182 21.26 -15.40 -24.09
#